data_8f30cad92ecda74cf6f78cea1d40a0c6
#
_entry.id   8f30cad92ecda74cf6f78cea1d40a0c6
#
_cell.length_a   1.000
_cell.length_b   1.000
_cell.length_c   1.000
_cell.angle_alpha   90.00
_cell.angle_beta   90.00
_cell.angle_gamma   90.00
#
_symmetry.space_group_name_H-M   'P 1'
#
loop_
_entity.id
_entity.type
_entity.pdbx_description
1 polymer ?
#
loop_
_entity_poly.entity_id
_entity_poly.type
_entity_poly.pdbx_seq_one_letter_code
_entity_poly.pdbx_strand_id
1 'polypeptide(L)'
;MSESAPVGRSCPTQKPIATSVILAYNRLHNAIRTARMCRVRKGSGMAKLVFGMNQSLDGYVDHMAFAPSTTLFRHFIEEAQGQAGSVYGRRMYEVMRYWDDDHPEWDAEEHAFATAWRNQPKWVVSRWSKSIGPNASLVEDDLEGAIRELKAKRDGEIEVAGPDLARSLTELGLIDEYRIYLHPVVLGHGKPYFAGPRPPLRLMTTDRIGEDVIRLTYVPA
;
A
#
# COMPACT_ATOMS: atom_id res chain seq x y z
N MET A 1 83.68 6.27 -16.52
CA MET A 1 82.58 5.86 -17.40
C MET A 1 81.32 5.99 -16.58
N SER A 2 80.60 7.04 -16.85
CA SER A 2 79.45 7.51 -16.07
C SER A 2 78.21 7.11 -16.83
N GLU A 3 77.30 6.47 -16.15
CA GLU A 3 75.98 6.15 -16.71
C GLU A 3 74.87 6.65 -15.80
N SER A 4 74.17 7.62 -16.30
CA SER A 4 73.09 8.34 -15.63
C SER A 4 71.77 7.63 -15.82
N ALA A 5 71.03 7.41 -14.73
CA ALA A 5 69.65 6.88 -14.69
C ALA A 5 68.60 7.95 -15.03
N PRO A 6 67.47 7.61 -15.69
CA PRO A 6 66.46 8.57 -16.03
C PRO A 6 65.43 8.77 -14.88
N VAL A 7 65.01 10.01 -14.78
CA VAL A 7 64.00 10.52 -13.83
C VAL A 7 62.62 9.97 -14.22
N GLY A 8 61.96 9.26 -13.30
CA GLY A 8 60.58 8.80 -13.42
C GLY A 8 59.57 9.94 -13.17
N ARG A 9 58.72 10.20 -14.19
CA ARG A 9 57.60 11.10 -14.09
C ARG A 9 56.45 10.41 -13.35
N SER A 10 55.97 10.97 -12.25
CA SER A 10 54.80 10.55 -11.56
C SER A 10 53.54 10.91 -12.37
N CYS A 11 52.72 9.90 -12.67
CA CYS A 11 51.42 10.03 -13.30
C CYS A 11 50.40 10.46 -12.24
N PRO A 12 49.51 11.47 -12.53
CA PRO A 12 48.47 11.83 -11.58
C PRO A 12 47.35 10.79 -11.56
N THR A 13 47.06 10.27 -10.39
CA THR A 13 45.94 9.34 -10.14
C THR A 13 44.60 10.02 -10.45
N GLN A 14 43.99 9.64 -11.55
CA GLN A 14 42.59 9.95 -11.85
C GLN A 14 41.67 9.26 -10.83
N LYS A 15 40.92 10.07 -10.07
CA LYS A 15 39.82 9.56 -9.25
C LYS A 15 38.69 9.02 -10.14
N PRO A 16 38.09 7.87 -9.80
CA PRO A 16 37.06 7.30 -10.63
C PRO A 16 35.80 8.16 -10.67
N ILE A 17 35.38 8.52 -11.87
CA ILE A 17 34.18 9.33 -12.19
C ILE A 17 32.88 8.70 -11.63
N ALA A 18 32.90 7.38 -11.41
CA ALA A 18 31.76 6.64 -10.85
C ALA A 18 31.29 7.12 -9.48
N THR A 19 32.18 7.56 -8.60
CA THR A 19 31.81 8.00 -7.23
C THR A 19 31.05 9.32 -7.20
N SER A 20 31.34 10.22 -8.15
CA SER A 20 30.67 11.53 -8.23
C SER A 20 29.25 11.42 -8.77
N VAL A 21 28.98 10.50 -9.68
CA VAL A 21 27.63 10.27 -10.26
C VAL A 21 26.70 9.63 -9.25
N ILE A 22 27.18 8.68 -8.46
CA ILE A 22 26.39 8.01 -7.39
C ILE A 22 26.03 9.01 -6.28
N LEU A 23 26.96 9.88 -5.90
CA LEU A 23 26.70 10.92 -4.88
C LEU A 23 25.72 12.00 -5.37
N ALA A 24 25.76 12.36 -6.66
CA ALA A 24 24.81 13.29 -7.27
C ALA A 24 23.41 12.67 -7.40
N TYR A 25 23.32 11.39 -7.78
CA TYR A 25 22.06 10.64 -7.86
C TYR A 25 21.38 10.52 -6.50
N ASN A 26 22.13 10.15 -5.45
CA ASN A 26 21.62 10.04 -4.09
C ASN A 26 21.22 11.40 -3.49
N ARG A 27 21.90 12.50 -3.82
CA ARG A 27 21.51 13.86 -3.41
C ARG A 27 20.22 14.30 -4.10
N LEU A 28 20.04 14.00 -5.38
CA LEU A 28 18.83 14.35 -6.14
C LEU A 28 17.62 13.54 -5.64
N HIS A 29 17.79 12.25 -5.38
CA HIS A 29 16.75 11.38 -4.83
C HIS A 29 16.34 11.80 -3.40
N ASN A 30 17.29 12.15 -2.54
CA ASN A 30 17.00 12.66 -1.21
C ASN A 30 16.35 14.04 -1.26
N ALA A 31 16.73 14.92 -2.18
CA ALA A 31 16.09 16.23 -2.37
C ALA A 31 14.65 16.09 -2.87
N ILE A 32 14.38 15.17 -3.79
CA ILE A 32 13.03 14.86 -4.28
C ILE A 32 12.18 14.22 -3.17
N ARG A 33 12.77 13.33 -2.35
CA ARG A 33 12.11 12.72 -1.20
C ARG A 33 11.76 13.75 -0.12
N THR A 34 12.69 14.68 0.19
CA THR A 34 12.49 15.74 1.18
C THR A 34 11.51 16.80 0.67
N ALA A 35 11.52 17.14 -0.63
CA ALA A 35 10.56 18.05 -1.24
C ALA A 35 9.14 17.44 -1.32
N ARG A 36 9.02 16.11 -1.46
CA ARG A 36 7.74 15.41 -1.42
C ARG A 36 7.18 15.33 0.01
N MET A 37 8.03 15.17 1.03
CA MET A 37 7.63 15.22 2.44
C MET A 37 7.25 16.62 2.93
N CYS A 38 7.79 17.70 2.30
CA CYS A 38 7.54 19.08 2.75
C CYS A 38 6.30 19.71 2.12
N ARG A 39 5.55 18.99 1.27
CA ARG A 39 4.29 19.46 0.69
C ARG A 39 3.08 18.65 1.18
N VAL A 40 3.06 18.29 2.47
CA VAL A 40 1.78 18.08 3.13
C VAL A 40 1.18 19.48 3.33
N ARG A 41 0.46 19.94 2.32
CA ARG A 41 -0.50 21.02 2.52
C ARG A 41 -1.43 20.54 3.64
N LYS A 42 -1.45 21.26 4.77
CA LYS A 42 -2.60 21.28 5.68
C LYS A 42 -3.81 21.78 4.86
N GLY A 43 -4.37 20.91 4.05
CA GLY A 43 -5.69 21.06 3.49
C GLY A 43 -6.63 20.46 4.50
N SER A 44 -7.61 21.17 4.94
CA SER A 44 -8.78 20.69 5.68
C SER A 44 -9.63 19.77 4.77
N GLY A 45 -9.04 18.69 4.30
CA GLY A 45 -9.70 17.69 3.48
C GLY A 45 -10.06 16.50 4.34
N MET A 46 -11.28 15.99 4.24
CA MET A 46 -11.66 14.70 4.80
C MET A 46 -10.82 13.60 4.14
N ALA A 47 -10.40 12.61 4.92
CA ALA A 47 -9.71 11.44 4.39
C ALA A 47 -10.60 10.71 3.37
N LYS A 48 -9.96 10.15 2.33
CA LYS A 48 -10.62 9.27 1.37
C LYS A 48 -10.67 7.85 1.90
N LEU A 49 -11.81 7.21 1.75
CA LEU A 49 -11.98 5.78 2.01
C LEU A 49 -11.79 5.00 0.71
N VAL A 50 -10.75 4.18 0.65
CA VAL A 50 -10.33 3.46 -0.55
C VAL A 50 -10.49 1.96 -0.36
N PHE A 51 -11.23 1.30 -1.24
CA PHE A 51 -11.32 -0.15 -1.28
C PHE A 51 -10.44 -0.71 -2.39
N GLY A 52 -9.33 -1.34 -2.02
CA GLY A 52 -8.37 -1.97 -2.92
C GLY A 52 -8.29 -3.49 -2.70
N MET A 53 -8.39 -4.30 -3.76
CA MET A 53 -8.23 -5.77 -3.66
C MET A 53 -7.68 -6.36 -4.94
N ASN A 54 -6.91 -7.44 -4.80
CA ASN A 54 -6.56 -8.33 -5.88
C ASN A 54 -7.82 -9.05 -6.40
N GLN A 55 -7.97 -9.11 -7.72
CA GLN A 55 -9.13 -9.70 -8.38
C GLN A 55 -8.70 -10.56 -9.57
N SER A 56 -9.34 -11.72 -9.74
CA SER A 56 -9.23 -12.54 -10.94
C SER A 56 -9.97 -11.91 -12.13
N LEU A 57 -9.67 -12.38 -13.35
CA LEU A 57 -10.36 -11.93 -14.58
C LEU A 57 -11.88 -12.12 -14.52
N ASP A 58 -12.35 -13.14 -13.82
CA ASP A 58 -13.76 -13.47 -13.62
C ASP A 58 -14.39 -12.85 -12.35
N GLY A 59 -13.67 -11.90 -11.70
CA GLY A 59 -14.26 -11.01 -10.70
C GLY A 59 -14.20 -11.48 -9.26
N TYR A 60 -13.44 -12.53 -8.95
CA TYR A 60 -13.34 -13.07 -7.60
C TYR A 60 -12.10 -12.57 -6.86
N VAL A 61 -12.20 -12.51 -5.54
CA VAL A 61 -11.10 -12.18 -4.62
C VAL A 61 -10.82 -13.38 -3.72
N ASP A 62 -9.55 -13.79 -3.67
CA ASP A 62 -9.06 -14.84 -2.78
C ASP A 62 -7.65 -14.50 -2.33
N HIS A 63 -7.45 -14.42 -1.01
CA HIS A 63 -6.16 -14.04 -0.45
C HIS A 63 -5.04 -15.01 -0.82
N MET A 64 -5.34 -16.29 -0.97
CA MET A 64 -4.35 -17.34 -1.23
C MET A 64 -4.11 -17.60 -2.72
N ALA A 65 -4.96 -17.09 -3.60
CA ALA A 65 -4.87 -17.35 -5.04
C ALA A 65 -3.91 -16.41 -5.79
N PHE A 66 -3.50 -15.33 -5.17
CA PHE A 66 -2.68 -14.28 -5.79
C PHE A 66 -1.35 -14.13 -5.05
N ALA A 67 -0.32 -14.81 -5.54
CA ALA A 67 1.05 -14.55 -5.09
C ALA A 67 1.55 -13.25 -5.75
N PRO A 68 1.82 -12.17 -5.00
CA PRO A 68 2.31 -10.95 -5.59
C PRO A 68 3.73 -11.14 -6.12
N SER A 69 4.00 -10.59 -7.32
CA SER A 69 5.39 -10.43 -7.77
C SER A 69 6.13 -9.45 -6.85
N THR A 70 7.45 -9.49 -6.84
CA THR A 70 8.28 -8.54 -6.08
C THR A 70 7.89 -7.07 -6.37
N THR A 71 7.61 -6.72 -7.63
CA THR A 71 7.19 -5.37 -8.01
C THR A 71 5.83 -5.00 -7.42
N LEU A 72 4.87 -5.91 -7.45
CA LEU A 72 3.55 -5.69 -6.86
C LEU A 72 3.63 -5.62 -5.33
N PHE A 73 4.45 -6.45 -4.71
CA PHE A 73 4.62 -6.44 -3.25
C PHE A 73 5.25 -5.14 -2.76
N ARG A 74 6.27 -4.62 -3.45
CA ARG A 74 6.83 -3.29 -3.19
C ARG A 74 5.80 -2.17 -3.33
N HIS A 75 4.93 -2.27 -4.32
CA HIS A 75 3.83 -1.32 -4.48
C HIS A 75 2.89 -1.35 -3.25
N PHE A 76 2.54 -2.52 -2.73
CA PHE A 76 1.74 -2.62 -1.50
C PHE A 76 2.46 -2.11 -0.26
N ILE A 77 3.79 -2.28 -0.16
CA ILE A 77 4.58 -1.67 0.91
C ILE A 77 4.50 -0.14 0.85
N GLU A 78 4.64 0.45 -0.35
CA GLU A 78 4.55 1.89 -0.55
C GLU A 78 3.14 2.42 -0.23
N GLU A 79 2.08 1.71 -0.63
CA GLU A 79 0.71 2.05 -0.26
C GLU A 79 0.53 2.00 1.26
N ALA A 80 0.92 0.91 1.92
CA ALA A 80 0.81 0.77 3.36
C ALA A 80 1.57 1.88 4.12
N GLN A 81 2.73 2.30 3.63
CA GLN A 81 3.50 3.42 4.22
C GLN A 81 2.84 4.79 3.99
N GLY A 82 2.08 4.94 2.92
CA GLY A 82 1.44 6.20 2.52
C GLY A 82 0.04 6.43 3.10
N GLN A 83 -0.60 5.38 3.59
CA GLN A 83 -1.97 5.42 4.11
C GLN A 83 -2.04 6.04 5.50
N ALA A 84 -3.16 6.71 5.80
CA ALA A 84 -3.46 7.25 7.13
C ALA A 84 -3.93 6.18 8.13
N GLY A 85 -4.20 4.97 7.64
CA GLY A 85 -4.61 3.80 8.40
C GLY A 85 -5.53 2.88 7.60
N SER A 86 -6.05 1.83 8.25
CA SER A 86 -6.89 0.83 7.59
C SER A 86 -8.10 0.45 8.43
N VAL A 87 -9.25 0.28 7.78
CA VAL A 87 -10.47 -0.25 8.39
C VAL A 87 -10.64 -1.70 7.95
N TYR A 88 -10.66 -2.60 8.91
CA TYR A 88 -10.73 -4.05 8.69
C TYR A 88 -12.09 -4.62 9.07
N GLY A 89 -12.62 -5.49 8.23
CA GLY A 89 -13.58 -6.48 8.69
C GLY A 89 -12.86 -7.55 9.55
N ARG A 90 -13.54 -8.10 10.55
CA ARG A 90 -12.95 -9.04 11.52
C ARG A 90 -12.09 -10.14 10.88
N ARG A 91 -12.64 -10.86 9.88
CA ARG A 91 -11.94 -12.00 9.24
C ARG A 91 -10.64 -11.57 8.55
N MET A 92 -10.68 -10.44 7.84
CA MET A 92 -9.49 -9.92 7.19
C MET A 92 -8.46 -9.46 8.22
N TYR A 93 -8.89 -8.82 9.31
CA TYR A 93 -8.00 -8.47 10.40
C TYR A 93 -7.31 -9.68 11.03
N GLU A 94 -8.06 -10.77 11.27
CA GLU A 94 -7.52 -12.03 11.79
C GLU A 94 -6.43 -12.62 10.86
N VAL A 95 -6.62 -12.54 9.56
CA VAL A 95 -5.60 -12.95 8.56
C VAL A 95 -4.38 -12.03 8.62
N MET A 96 -4.60 -10.73 8.64
CA MET A 96 -3.51 -9.74 8.62
C MET A 96 -2.70 -9.69 9.92
N ARG A 97 -3.22 -10.22 11.01
CA ARG A 97 -2.45 -10.37 12.27
C ARG A 97 -1.23 -11.28 12.14
N TYR A 98 -1.10 -12.04 11.05
CA TYR A 98 0.15 -12.71 10.69
C TYR A 98 1.36 -11.75 10.74
N TRP A 99 1.15 -10.47 10.43
CA TRP A 99 2.19 -9.44 10.43
C TRP A 99 2.48 -8.82 11.81
N ASP A 100 1.75 -9.21 12.87
CA ASP A 100 2.01 -8.73 14.24
C ASP A 100 3.32 -9.28 14.81
N ASP A 101 3.66 -10.52 14.46
CA ASP A 101 4.84 -11.24 14.96
C ASP A 101 5.95 -11.28 13.91
N ASP A 102 7.22 -11.34 14.34
CA ASP A 102 8.35 -11.53 13.43
C ASP A 102 8.53 -13.02 13.10
N HIS A 103 8.80 -13.31 11.84
CA HIS A 103 9.06 -14.66 11.35
C HIS A 103 10.49 -14.75 10.82
N PRO A 104 11.30 -15.74 11.30
CA PRO A 104 12.72 -15.85 10.94
C PRO A 104 13.00 -16.06 9.45
N GLU A 105 12.00 -16.58 8.72
CA GLU A 105 12.08 -16.86 7.28
C GLU A 105 11.83 -15.64 6.40
N TRP A 106 11.37 -14.53 6.96
CA TRP A 106 11.03 -13.35 6.18
C TRP A 106 12.24 -12.70 5.53
N ASP A 107 12.05 -12.24 4.30
CA ASP A 107 13.00 -11.39 3.62
C ASP A 107 12.88 -9.90 4.06
N ALA A 108 13.71 -9.05 3.48
CA ALA A 108 13.72 -7.63 3.82
C ALA A 108 12.44 -6.90 3.42
N GLU A 109 11.73 -7.34 2.37
CA GLU A 109 10.49 -6.75 1.91
C GLU A 109 9.31 -7.14 2.81
N GLU A 110 9.27 -8.39 3.27
CA GLU A 110 8.28 -8.86 4.25
C GLU A 110 8.43 -8.12 5.59
N HIS A 111 9.66 -7.94 6.08
CA HIS A 111 9.93 -7.10 7.26
C HIS A 111 9.51 -5.64 7.05
N ALA A 112 9.73 -5.08 5.86
CA ALA A 112 9.32 -3.71 5.54
C ALA A 112 7.78 -3.57 5.52
N PHE A 113 7.06 -4.55 4.95
CA PHE A 113 5.60 -4.59 4.98
C PHE A 113 5.07 -4.73 6.41
N ALA A 114 5.60 -5.68 7.19
CA ALA A 114 5.22 -5.88 8.59
C ALA A 114 5.41 -4.60 9.42
N THR A 115 6.54 -3.92 9.22
CA THR A 115 6.83 -2.64 9.88
C THR A 115 5.81 -1.56 9.50
N ALA A 116 5.48 -1.42 8.20
CA ALA A 116 4.48 -0.48 7.72
C ALA A 116 3.10 -0.80 8.31
N TRP A 117 2.68 -2.06 8.25
CA TRP A 117 1.40 -2.53 8.76
C TRP A 117 1.25 -2.33 10.29
N ARG A 118 2.29 -2.66 11.09
CA ARG A 118 2.29 -2.48 12.56
C ARG A 118 2.17 -1.01 12.95
N ASN A 119 2.81 -0.12 12.19
CA ASN A 119 2.80 1.32 12.47
C ASN A 119 1.49 2.01 12.09
N GLN A 120 0.69 1.42 11.22
CA GLN A 120 -0.59 1.99 10.82
C GLN A 120 -1.64 1.91 11.93
N PRO A 121 -2.45 2.97 12.15
CA PRO A 121 -3.68 2.89 12.91
C PRO A 121 -4.68 1.95 12.24
N LYS A 122 -5.33 1.11 13.02
CA LYS A 122 -6.31 0.13 12.53
C LYS A 122 -7.64 0.29 13.23
N TRP A 123 -8.73 0.15 12.49
CA TRP A 123 -10.10 0.13 13.02
C TRP A 123 -10.75 -1.18 12.62
N VAL A 124 -11.10 -1.98 13.60
CA VAL A 124 -11.63 -3.33 13.39
C VAL A 124 -13.14 -3.31 13.60
N VAL A 125 -13.89 -3.49 12.53
CA VAL A 125 -15.36 -3.56 12.58
C VAL A 125 -15.78 -4.96 13.01
N SER A 126 -16.25 -5.09 14.24
CA SER A 126 -16.70 -6.37 14.78
C SER A 126 -17.54 -6.20 16.04
N ARG A 127 -18.64 -6.91 16.13
CA ARG A 127 -19.46 -7.02 17.37
C ARG A 127 -18.96 -8.12 18.31
N TRP A 128 -18.00 -8.94 17.89
CA TRP A 128 -17.60 -10.16 18.59
C TRP A 128 -16.09 -10.29 18.80
N SER A 129 -15.32 -9.26 18.54
CA SER A 129 -13.87 -9.34 18.69
C SER A 129 -13.48 -9.20 20.15
N LYS A 130 -12.93 -10.25 20.75
CA LYS A 130 -12.50 -10.26 22.16
C LYS A 130 -11.07 -9.74 22.35
N SER A 131 -10.28 -9.68 21.30
CA SER A 131 -8.87 -9.26 21.37
C SER A 131 -8.48 -8.59 20.05
N ILE A 132 -7.98 -7.39 20.18
CA ILE A 132 -7.35 -6.62 19.11
C ILE A 132 -5.88 -6.38 19.48
N GLY A 133 -5.02 -6.33 18.46
CA GLY A 133 -3.58 -6.10 18.63
C GLY A 133 -3.23 -4.64 18.92
N PRO A 134 -1.95 -4.33 19.02
CA PRO A 134 -1.48 -2.96 19.17
C PRO A 134 -1.90 -2.10 17.96
N ASN A 135 -2.03 -0.80 18.16
CA ASN A 135 -2.48 0.16 17.14
C ASN A 135 -3.86 -0.15 16.52
N ALA A 136 -4.68 -0.96 17.16
CA ALA A 136 -6.03 -1.29 16.71
C ALA A 136 -7.08 -0.74 17.66
N SER A 137 -8.20 -0.27 17.10
CA SER A 137 -9.39 0.18 17.84
C SER A 137 -10.61 -0.58 17.33
N LEU A 138 -11.49 -0.98 18.24
CA LEU A 138 -12.70 -1.70 17.88
C LEU A 138 -13.81 -0.72 17.49
N VAL A 139 -14.54 -1.06 16.43
CA VAL A 139 -15.78 -0.40 16.00
C VAL A 139 -16.89 -1.42 16.12
N GLU A 140 -17.70 -1.32 17.17
CA GLU A 140 -18.74 -2.31 17.50
C GLU A 140 -20.11 -1.91 16.95
N ASP A 141 -20.52 -0.67 17.17
CA ASP A 141 -21.81 -0.12 16.79
C ASP A 141 -21.63 1.11 15.90
N ASP A 142 -22.72 1.55 15.27
CA ASP A 142 -22.75 2.75 14.43
C ASP A 142 -21.59 2.85 13.42
N LEU A 143 -21.50 1.86 12.54
CA LEU A 143 -20.48 1.83 11.49
C LEU A 143 -20.44 3.13 10.67
N GLU A 144 -21.62 3.67 10.32
CA GLU A 144 -21.70 4.89 9.52
C GLU A 144 -21.11 6.10 10.25
N GLY A 145 -21.55 6.34 11.48
CA GLY A 145 -21.06 7.45 12.29
C GLY A 145 -19.56 7.35 12.56
N ALA A 146 -19.06 6.16 12.92
CA ALA A 146 -17.66 5.92 13.17
C ALA A 146 -16.78 6.20 11.92
N ILE A 147 -17.21 5.78 10.74
CA ILE A 147 -16.46 6.02 9.50
C ILE A 147 -16.52 7.49 9.07
N ARG A 148 -17.67 8.17 9.21
CA ARG A 148 -17.78 9.60 8.93
C ARG A 148 -16.88 10.43 9.86
N GLU A 149 -16.86 10.09 11.14
CA GLU A 149 -15.98 10.72 12.13
C GLU A 149 -14.49 10.49 11.80
N LEU A 150 -14.15 9.25 11.43
CA LEU A 150 -12.80 8.88 11.04
C LEU A 150 -12.33 9.69 9.82
N LYS A 151 -13.14 9.78 8.77
CA LYS A 151 -12.86 10.60 7.58
C LYS A 151 -12.69 12.08 7.94
N ALA A 152 -13.49 12.62 8.84
CA ALA A 152 -13.42 14.01 9.26
C ALA A 152 -12.18 14.34 10.10
N LYS A 153 -11.65 13.37 10.86
CA LYS A 153 -10.51 13.55 11.77
C LYS A 153 -9.15 13.25 11.14
N ARG A 154 -9.11 12.70 9.94
CA ARG A 154 -7.88 12.26 9.27
C ARG A 154 -7.75 12.94 7.90
N ASP A 155 -6.50 13.06 7.46
CA ASP A 155 -6.15 13.47 6.11
C ASP A 155 -5.53 12.26 5.38
N GLY A 156 -5.58 12.25 4.05
CA GLY A 156 -5.00 11.20 3.22
C GLY A 156 -5.95 10.06 2.91
N GLU A 157 -5.42 8.86 2.75
CA GLU A 157 -6.18 7.68 2.36
C GLU A 157 -6.32 6.70 3.52
N ILE A 158 -7.52 6.16 3.70
CA ILE A 158 -7.83 5.08 4.65
C ILE A 158 -8.25 3.87 3.84
N GLU A 159 -7.52 2.78 3.97
CA GLU A 159 -7.84 1.54 3.30
C GLU A 159 -9.06 0.86 3.92
N VAL A 160 -9.91 0.28 3.09
CA VAL A 160 -10.95 -0.67 3.48
C VAL A 160 -10.48 -2.07 3.13
N ALA A 161 -10.32 -2.91 4.13
CA ALA A 161 -9.85 -4.28 3.93
C ALA A 161 -10.95 -5.32 4.16
N GLY A 162 -11.28 -6.00 3.08
CA GLY A 162 -12.22 -7.11 3.02
C GLY A 162 -13.55 -6.80 2.31
N PRO A 163 -14.00 -7.70 1.43
CA PRO A 163 -15.16 -7.48 0.55
C PRO A 163 -16.49 -7.40 1.30
N ASP A 164 -16.64 -8.10 2.43
CA ASP A 164 -17.88 -8.04 3.23
C ASP A 164 -18.05 -6.66 3.90
N LEU A 165 -16.96 -6.06 4.40
CA LEU A 165 -16.98 -4.71 4.94
C LEU A 165 -17.21 -3.69 3.84
N ALA A 166 -16.49 -3.83 2.71
CA ALA A 166 -16.64 -2.96 1.55
C ALA A 166 -18.08 -2.94 1.03
N ARG A 167 -18.78 -4.09 1.04
CA ARG A 167 -20.20 -4.16 0.71
C ARG A 167 -21.02 -3.20 1.59
N SER A 168 -20.88 -3.31 2.92
CA SER A 168 -21.65 -2.48 3.84
C SER A 168 -21.33 -0.99 3.67
N LEU A 169 -20.07 -0.65 3.45
CA LEU A 169 -19.65 0.74 3.23
C LEU A 169 -20.08 1.29 1.85
N THR A 170 -20.19 0.42 0.85
CA THR A 170 -20.76 0.77 -0.45
C THR A 170 -22.27 1.05 -0.34
N GLU A 171 -23.01 0.23 0.42
CA GLU A 171 -24.43 0.44 0.72
C GLU A 171 -24.69 1.81 1.38
N LEU A 172 -23.77 2.23 2.25
CA LEU A 172 -23.80 3.52 2.93
C LEU A 172 -23.27 4.70 2.08
N GLY A 173 -22.75 4.45 0.87
CA GLY A 173 -22.15 5.48 0.02
C GLY A 173 -20.90 6.11 0.60
N LEU A 174 -20.12 5.38 1.41
CA LEU A 174 -18.96 5.91 2.14
C LEU A 174 -17.62 5.67 1.44
N ILE A 175 -17.55 4.76 0.45
CA ILE A 175 -16.34 4.51 -0.31
C ILE A 175 -16.16 5.59 -1.37
N ASP A 176 -15.02 6.25 -1.35
CA ASP A 176 -14.66 7.32 -2.29
C ASP A 176 -13.94 6.79 -3.53
N GLU A 177 -13.23 5.65 -3.40
CA GLU A 177 -12.42 5.10 -4.49
C GLU A 177 -12.35 3.57 -4.41
N TYR A 178 -12.42 2.93 -5.59
CA TYR A 178 -12.28 1.49 -5.77
C TYR A 178 -11.04 1.20 -6.60
N ARG A 179 -10.10 0.39 -6.09
CA ARG A 179 -8.89 -0.06 -6.77
C ARG A 179 -8.95 -1.55 -7.02
N ILE A 180 -9.01 -1.94 -8.28
CA ILE A 180 -9.01 -3.34 -8.69
C ILE A 180 -7.62 -3.67 -9.21
N TYR A 181 -6.92 -4.58 -8.54
CA TYR A 181 -5.67 -5.17 -9.01
C TYR A 181 -6.02 -6.44 -9.78
N LEU A 182 -6.16 -6.30 -11.09
CA LEU A 182 -6.62 -7.35 -11.98
C LEU A 182 -5.46 -8.26 -12.34
N HIS A 183 -5.54 -9.52 -11.90
CA HIS A 183 -4.58 -10.58 -12.19
C HIS A 183 -5.01 -11.43 -13.38
N PRO A 184 -4.07 -11.96 -14.21
CA PRO A 184 -4.38 -12.81 -15.35
C PRO A 184 -4.71 -14.26 -14.93
N VAL A 185 -5.63 -14.41 -14.01
CA VAL A 185 -6.06 -15.68 -13.40
C VAL A 185 -7.57 -15.79 -13.48
N VAL A 186 -8.08 -16.98 -13.74
CA VAL A 186 -9.50 -17.35 -13.68
C VAL A 186 -9.70 -18.31 -12.53
N LEU A 187 -10.54 -17.96 -11.56
CA LEU A 187 -10.78 -18.79 -10.37
C LEU A 187 -12.03 -19.67 -10.49
N GLY A 188 -13.03 -19.25 -11.25
CA GLY A 188 -14.29 -19.95 -11.41
C GLY A 188 -15.24 -19.88 -10.22
N HIS A 189 -14.74 -19.53 -9.04
CA HIS A 189 -15.52 -19.43 -7.81
C HIS A 189 -14.79 -18.54 -6.78
N GLY A 190 -15.51 -18.16 -5.72
CA GLY A 190 -14.94 -17.36 -4.62
C GLY A 190 -15.85 -16.23 -4.19
N LYS A 191 -15.32 -15.30 -3.43
CA LYS A 191 -16.02 -14.08 -3.08
C LYS A 191 -15.90 -13.08 -4.24
N PRO A 192 -17.01 -12.51 -4.74
CA PRO A 192 -16.93 -11.45 -5.73
C PRO A 192 -16.35 -10.16 -5.11
N TYR A 193 -15.62 -9.38 -5.91
CA TYR A 193 -15.16 -8.06 -5.51
C TYR A 193 -16.34 -7.15 -5.09
N PHE A 194 -17.39 -7.12 -5.91
CA PHE A 194 -18.67 -6.46 -5.58
C PHE A 194 -19.67 -7.50 -5.06
N ALA A 195 -19.65 -7.75 -3.76
CA ALA A 195 -20.48 -8.77 -3.10
C ALA A 195 -21.93 -8.30 -2.79
N GLY A 196 -22.36 -7.16 -3.29
CA GLY A 196 -23.67 -6.56 -2.98
C GLY A 196 -24.06 -5.45 -3.95
N PRO A 197 -24.17 -4.19 -3.51
CA PRO A 197 -24.52 -3.06 -4.36
C PRO A 197 -23.60 -2.91 -5.56
N ARG A 198 -24.17 -2.45 -6.66
CA ARG A 198 -23.44 -2.18 -7.90
C ARG A 198 -23.50 -0.68 -8.16
N PRO A 199 -22.65 0.13 -7.51
CA PRO A 199 -22.66 1.56 -7.70
C PRO A 199 -22.27 1.88 -9.15
N PRO A 200 -22.84 2.92 -9.76
CA PRO A 200 -22.32 3.45 -11.01
C PRO A 200 -20.91 3.97 -10.76
N LEU A 201 -19.97 3.59 -11.63
CA LEU A 201 -18.56 3.88 -11.46
C LEU A 201 -18.01 4.60 -12.70
N ARG A 202 -17.10 5.55 -12.45
CA ARG A 202 -16.34 6.24 -13.49
C ARG A 202 -14.84 5.86 -13.35
N LEU A 203 -14.25 5.38 -14.43
CA LEU A 203 -12.82 5.08 -14.51
C LEU A 203 -12.02 6.37 -14.41
N MET A 204 -11.02 6.38 -13.52
CA MET A 204 -10.11 7.50 -13.33
C MET A 204 -8.72 7.23 -13.91
N THR A 205 -8.15 6.10 -13.59
CA THR A 205 -6.81 5.71 -14.09
C THR A 205 -6.73 4.22 -14.37
N THR A 206 -5.76 3.87 -15.22
CA THR A 206 -5.34 2.51 -15.52
C THR A 206 -3.83 2.47 -15.47
N ASP A 207 -3.28 1.70 -14.54
CA ASP A 207 -1.85 1.59 -14.33
C ASP A 207 -1.40 0.12 -14.45
N ARG A 208 -0.29 -0.13 -15.12
CA ARG A 208 0.34 -1.44 -15.16
C ARG A 208 1.35 -1.56 -14.02
N ILE A 209 1.22 -2.59 -13.18
CA ILE A 209 2.13 -2.85 -12.06
C ILE A 209 2.88 -4.15 -12.33
N GLY A 210 4.18 -4.04 -12.54
CA GLY A 210 4.97 -5.18 -12.98
C GLY A 210 4.60 -5.62 -14.40
N GLU A 211 4.67 -6.94 -14.64
CA GLU A 211 4.45 -7.50 -15.97
C GLU A 211 2.99 -7.81 -16.26
N ASP A 212 2.24 -8.29 -15.27
CA ASP A 212 0.95 -8.96 -15.50
C ASP A 212 -0.25 -8.32 -14.79
N VAL A 213 -0.05 -7.41 -13.84
CA VAL A 213 -1.14 -6.84 -13.07
C VAL A 213 -1.54 -5.46 -13.59
N ILE A 214 -2.84 -5.24 -13.77
CA ILE A 214 -3.40 -3.94 -14.12
C ILE A 214 -4.20 -3.42 -12.93
N ARG A 215 -3.83 -2.24 -12.43
CA ARG A 215 -4.65 -1.51 -11.45
C ARG A 215 -5.64 -0.64 -12.20
N LEU A 216 -6.93 -0.86 -11.93
CA LEU A 216 -8.03 0.00 -12.38
C LEU A 216 -8.52 0.81 -11.18
N THR A 217 -8.54 2.12 -11.31
CA THR A 217 -9.04 3.04 -10.27
C THR A 217 -10.35 3.65 -10.71
N TYR A 218 -11.40 3.47 -9.91
CA TYR A 218 -12.73 3.99 -10.13
C TYR A 218 -13.19 4.87 -8.97
N VAL A 219 -14.06 5.82 -9.27
CA VAL A 219 -14.82 6.59 -8.28
C VAL A 219 -16.31 6.43 -8.54
N PRO A 220 -17.18 6.58 -7.52
CA PRO A 220 -18.63 6.70 -7.74
C PRO A 220 -18.93 7.79 -8.77
N ALA A 221 -19.87 7.51 -9.70
CA ALA A 221 -20.26 8.42 -10.79
C ALA A 221 -21.33 9.41 -10.32
#